data_442362ff32465feaa4022846103baae9
#
_entry.id   442362ff32465feaa4022846103baae9
#
_cell.length_a   1.000
_cell.length_b   1.000
_cell.length_c   1.000
_cell.angle_alpha   90.00
_cell.angle_beta   90.00
_cell.angle_gamma   90.00
#
_symmetry.space_group_name_H-M   'P 1'
#
loop_
_entity.id
_entity.type
_entity.pdbx_description
1 polymer ?
#
loop_
_entity_poly.entity_id
_entity_poly.type
_entity_poly.pdbx_seq_one_letter_code
_entity_poly.pdbx_strand_id
1 'polypeptide(L)'
;PPDVPAPPVPPAVALVAERPALAPAASTGSESDRPPSVAPDGIEVPVYDTRLPPFGRWRYRLQRGPAIGEAELQWSQQPEGRYGLRLEGRVAGATLLEWASQGTIDAAGVAPERFAVRRRGRDSQAANFQREAGKITFSGPTHELPLPPGAQDRLSWMVQLPAIVGAAPERFGAGTHILLYVAGARGDAELWTFNVQGVEMLGDI
;
A
#
# COMPACT_ATOMS: atom_id res chain seq x y z
N PRO A 1 22.30 32.11 4.94
CA PRO A 1 21.27 31.24 5.46
C PRO A 1 21.86 29.85 5.65
N PRO A 2 21.58 29.20 6.81
CA PRO A 2 22.16 27.89 7.06
C PRO A 2 21.54 26.84 6.18
N ASP A 3 22.40 25.99 5.66
CA ASP A 3 22.09 24.80 4.85
C ASP A 3 21.30 23.81 5.71
N VAL A 4 20.05 23.52 5.33
CA VAL A 4 19.22 22.54 6.02
C VAL A 4 19.52 21.20 5.38
N PRO A 5 20.05 20.19 6.11
CA PRO A 5 20.32 18.88 5.54
C PRO A 5 19.03 18.22 5.07
N ALA A 6 19.06 17.66 3.87
CA ALA A 6 17.96 16.91 3.29
C ALA A 6 17.63 15.67 4.17
N PRO A 7 16.34 15.32 4.34
CA PRO A 7 15.95 14.14 5.10
C PRO A 7 16.49 12.85 4.44
N PRO A 8 16.82 11.81 5.22
CA PRO A 8 17.35 10.57 4.71
C PRO A 8 16.34 9.90 3.77
N VAL A 9 16.82 9.46 2.61
CA VAL A 9 16.05 8.70 1.62
C VAL A 9 15.85 7.29 2.16
N PRO A 10 14.61 6.80 2.31
CA PRO A 10 14.38 5.41 2.71
C PRO A 10 14.87 4.43 1.63
N PRO A 11 15.26 3.19 2.03
CA PRO A 11 15.80 2.21 1.11
C PRO A 11 14.80 1.86 0.00
N ALA A 12 15.31 1.77 -1.22
CA ALA A 12 14.54 1.31 -2.36
C ALA A 12 14.21 -0.19 -2.18
N VAL A 13 12.93 -0.52 -2.02
CA VAL A 13 12.47 -1.90 -2.01
C VAL A 13 12.25 -2.33 -3.45
N ALA A 14 13.06 -3.27 -3.94
CA ALA A 14 12.80 -3.93 -5.21
C ALA A 14 11.59 -4.87 -5.04
N LEU A 15 10.44 -4.47 -5.58
CA LEU A 15 9.20 -5.23 -5.52
C LEU A 15 9.05 -6.06 -6.80
N VAL A 16 9.27 -7.36 -6.67
CA VAL A 16 8.86 -8.35 -7.65
C VAL A 16 7.55 -8.97 -7.14
N ALA A 17 6.44 -8.63 -7.79
CA ALA A 17 5.15 -9.28 -7.52
C ALA A 17 5.08 -10.56 -8.36
N GLU A 18 5.28 -11.70 -7.73
CA GLU A 18 5.07 -13.02 -8.33
C GLU A 18 3.70 -13.57 -7.90
N ARG A 19 3.00 -14.17 -8.85
CA ARG A 19 1.69 -14.82 -8.65
C ARG A 19 1.90 -16.14 -7.91
N PRO A 20 1.35 -16.38 -6.71
CA PRO A 20 1.66 -17.59 -5.96
C PRO A 20 0.85 -18.80 -6.43
N ALA A 21 1.54 -19.96 -6.49
CA ALA A 21 0.93 -21.27 -6.41
C ALA A 21 0.74 -21.62 -4.92
N LEU A 22 -0.47 -22.08 -4.58
CA LEU A 22 -0.86 -22.44 -3.21
C LEU A 22 -0.07 -23.63 -2.67
N ALA A 23 0.60 -23.45 -1.54
CA ALA A 23 1.00 -24.54 -0.64
C ALA A 23 0.76 -24.11 0.82
N PRO A 24 0.25 -25.00 1.70
CA PRO A 24 -0.12 -24.64 3.06
C PRO A 24 1.11 -24.58 3.97
N ALA A 25 1.29 -23.49 4.70
CA ALA A 25 2.28 -23.39 5.77
C ALA A 25 1.59 -23.28 7.13
N ALA A 26 2.05 -24.12 8.05
CA ALA A 26 1.58 -24.22 9.42
C ALA A 26 1.99 -22.99 10.25
N SER A 27 1.03 -22.44 10.98
CA SER A 27 1.18 -21.30 11.88
C SER A 27 1.55 -21.79 13.28
N THR A 28 2.61 -21.25 13.85
CA THR A 28 2.81 -21.22 15.32
C THR A 28 3.34 -19.86 15.72
N GLY A 29 2.56 -19.13 16.54
CA GLY A 29 3.09 -17.99 17.28
C GLY A 29 2.11 -16.87 17.58
N SER A 30 1.67 -16.86 18.81
CA SER A 30 1.19 -15.76 19.67
C SER A 30 0.10 -14.83 19.12
N GLU A 31 -1.07 -15.07 19.62
CA GLU A 31 -2.36 -14.39 19.44
C GLU A 31 -2.35 -13.00 20.06
N SER A 32 -2.49 -11.98 19.22
CA SER A 32 -3.05 -10.69 19.64
C SER A 32 -4.56 -10.80 19.54
N ASP A 33 -5.26 -10.44 20.60
CA ASP A 33 -6.69 -10.66 20.88
C ASP A 33 -7.58 -9.74 19.98
N ARG A 34 -7.51 -9.93 18.66
CA ARG A 34 -8.33 -9.21 17.68
C ARG A 34 -8.98 -10.22 16.74
N PRO A 35 -10.32 -10.14 16.52
CA PRO A 35 -11.00 -11.11 15.68
C PRO A 35 -10.43 -11.08 14.24
N PRO A 36 -10.14 -12.26 13.65
CA PRO A 36 -9.70 -12.37 12.29
C PRO A 36 -10.81 -11.95 11.32
N SER A 37 -10.44 -11.29 10.25
CA SER A 37 -11.34 -10.92 9.17
C SER A 37 -11.22 -11.88 8.00
N VAL A 38 -12.33 -12.31 7.45
CA VAL A 38 -12.38 -13.31 6.38
C VAL A 38 -12.47 -12.61 5.01
N ALA A 39 -11.54 -12.91 4.11
CA ALA A 39 -11.63 -12.55 2.71
C ALA A 39 -12.74 -13.36 2.00
N PRO A 40 -13.18 -13.02 0.76
CA PRO A 40 -14.25 -13.68 0.03
C PRO A 40 -14.11 -15.20 -0.08
N ASP A 41 -12.88 -15.71 -0.06
CA ASP A 41 -12.56 -17.15 -0.19
C ASP A 41 -12.36 -17.85 1.16
N GLY A 42 -12.80 -17.25 2.28
CA GLY A 42 -12.63 -17.81 3.62
C GLY A 42 -11.19 -17.71 4.17
N ILE A 43 -10.32 -16.94 3.51
CA ILE A 43 -8.95 -16.70 3.95
C ILE A 43 -8.94 -15.61 5.02
N GLU A 44 -8.37 -15.91 6.18
CA GLU A 44 -8.13 -14.91 7.22
C GLU A 44 -7.06 -13.92 6.77
N VAL A 45 -7.42 -12.63 6.76
CA VAL A 45 -6.48 -11.55 6.48
C VAL A 45 -5.88 -11.07 7.80
N PRO A 46 -4.57 -11.19 8.01
CA PRO A 46 -3.95 -10.73 9.24
C PRO A 46 -4.08 -9.22 9.38
N VAL A 47 -4.30 -8.76 10.62
CA VAL A 47 -4.21 -7.34 10.99
C VAL A 47 -2.90 -7.15 11.75
N TYR A 48 -2.09 -6.22 11.29
CA TYR A 48 -0.77 -5.97 11.83
C TYR A 48 -0.74 -4.71 12.69
N ASP A 49 0.11 -4.70 13.71
CA ASP A 49 0.53 -3.46 14.35
C ASP A 49 1.34 -2.62 13.36
N THR A 50 1.21 -1.30 13.46
CA THR A 50 1.85 -0.39 12.53
C THR A 50 2.53 0.78 13.22
N ARG A 51 3.66 1.21 12.64
CA ARG A 51 4.34 2.47 12.96
C ARG A 51 4.55 3.21 11.64
N LEU A 52 3.67 4.17 11.38
CA LEU A 52 3.68 4.91 10.12
C LEU A 52 4.98 5.71 9.93
N PRO A 53 5.51 5.75 8.70
CA PRO A 53 6.61 6.62 8.37
C PRO A 53 6.18 8.10 8.46
N PRO A 54 7.13 9.03 8.66
CA PRO A 54 6.82 10.45 8.62
C PRO A 54 6.25 10.86 7.26
N PHE A 55 5.40 11.88 7.26
CA PHE A 55 4.91 12.47 6.02
C PHE A 55 6.07 13.01 5.19
N GLY A 56 5.97 12.84 3.86
CA GLY A 56 7.08 13.17 2.99
C GLY A 56 6.83 12.87 1.51
N ARG A 57 7.91 12.94 0.75
CA ARG A 57 7.91 12.66 -0.69
C ARG A 57 9.03 11.70 -1.01
N TRP A 58 8.74 10.73 -1.88
CA TRP A 58 9.72 9.77 -2.37
C TRP A 58 9.73 9.81 -3.89
N ARG A 59 10.92 9.76 -4.45
CA ARG A 59 11.13 9.67 -5.89
C ARG A 59 11.49 8.25 -6.27
N TYR A 60 10.92 7.81 -7.37
CA TYR A 60 11.13 6.47 -7.92
C TYR A 60 11.57 6.58 -9.37
N ARG A 61 12.47 5.71 -9.77
CA ARG A 61 12.76 5.47 -11.17
C ARG A 61 11.67 4.58 -11.76
N LEU A 62 11.01 5.04 -12.81
CA LEU A 62 10.07 4.22 -13.57
C LEU A 62 10.79 3.61 -14.77
N GLN A 63 10.43 2.35 -15.07
CA GLN A 63 10.87 1.69 -16.28
C GLN A 63 9.67 1.03 -16.97
N ARG A 64 9.52 1.29 -18.25
CA ARG A 64 8.51 0.64 -19.10
C ARG A 64 9.17 0.19 -20.41
N GLY A 65 9.53 -1.10 -20.48
CA GLY A 65 10.37 -1.60 -21.57
C GLY A 65 11.71 -0.85 -21.58
N PRO A 66 12.15 -0.31 -22.71
CA PRO A 66 13.39 0.47 -22.80
C PRO A 66 13.25 1.91 -22.28
N ALA A 67 12.03 2.41 -22.07
CA ALA A 67 11.80 3.79 -21.67
C ALA A 67 11.94 3.94 -20.14
N ILE A 68 12.72 4.95 -19.73
CA ILE A 68 12.97 5.33 -18.35
C ILE A 68 12.22 6.62 -18.05
N GLY A 69 11.70 6.73 -16.84
CA GLY A 69 11.02 7.90 -16.33
C GLY A 69 11.15 8.03 -14.84
N GLU A 70 10.37 8.93 -14.27
CA GLU A 70 10.37 9.23 -12.86
C GLU A 70 8.94 9.18 -12.31
N ALA A 71 8.80 8.78 -11.05
CA ALA A 71 7.57 8.93 -10.29
C ALA A 71 7.84 9.59 -8.96
N GLU A 72 6.86 10.35 -8.48
CA GLU A 72 6.86 10.93 -7.14
C GLU A 72 5.64 10.41 -6.38
N LEU A 73 5.89 9.82 -5.21
CA LEU A 73 4.88 9.49 -4.21
C LEU A 73 4.88 10.60 -3.16
N GLN A 74 3.75 11.24 -2.99
CA GLN A 74 3.51 12.21 -1.92
C GLN A 74 2.62 11.59 -0.85
N TRP A 75 3.12 11.53 0.39
CA TRP A 75 2.42 11.14 1.60
C TRP A 75 2.20 12.37 2.45
N SER A 76 0.95 12.75 2.72
CA SER A 76 0.62 14.00 3.39
C SER A 76 -0.48 13.82 4.43
N GLN A 77 -0.36 14.58 5.52
CA GLN A 77 -1.45 14.76 6.46
C GLN A 77 -2.49 15.72 5.89
N GLN A 78 -3.75 15.36 6.07
CA GLN A 78 -4.90 16.19 5.77
C GLN A 78 -5.57 16.64 7.08
N PRO A 79 -6.46 17.63 7.03
CA PRO A 79 -7.26 18.01 8.20
C PRO A 79 -8.00 16.80 8.82
N GLU A 80 -8.39 16.94 10.10
CA GLU A 80 -9.19 15.95 10.84
C GLU A 80 -8.53 14.56 10.96
N GLY A 81 -7.19 14.48 11.01
CA GLY A 81 -6.46 13.23 11.14
C GLY A 81 -6.51 12.32 9.91
N ARG A 82 -6.93 12.88 8.77
CA ARG A 82 -6.97 12.17 7.50
C ARG A 82 -5.60 12.17 6.83
N TYR A 83 -5.41 11.24 5.91
CA TYR A 83 -4.23 11.20 5.06
C TYR A 83 -4.57 11.45 3.58
N GLY A 84 -3.57 11.86 2.82
CA GLY A 84 -3.57 11.88 1.37
C GLY A 84 -2.30 11.25 0.81
N LEU A 85 -2.47 10.36 -0.15
CA LEU A 85 -1.41 9.79 -0.98
C LEU A 85 -1.64 10.17 -2.43
N ARG A 86 -0.59 10.56 -3.12
CA ARG A 86 -0.61 10.82 -4.55
C ARG A 86 0.64 10.24 -5.19
N LEU A 87 0.47 9.47 -6.24
CA LEU A 87 1.56 8.97 -7.06
C LEU A 87 1.39 9.50 -8.48
N GLU A 88 2.39 10.23 -8.95
CA GLU A 88 2.45 10.72 -10.31
C GLU A 88 3.72 10.19 -10.98
N GLY A 89 3.57 9.58 -12.15
CA GLY A 89 4.68 9.02 -12.90
C GLY A 89 4.70 9.51 -14.33
N ARG A 90 5.90 9.89 -14.81
CA ARG A 90 6.14 10.43 -16.15
C ARG A 90 7.24 9.66 -16.85
N VAL A 91 7.04 9.40 -18.15
CA VAL A 91 8.04 8.82 -19.02
C VAL A 91 8.05 9.63 -20.32
N ALA A 92 9.22 10.08 -20.74
CA ALA A 92 9.40 10.93 -21.94
C ALA A 92 8.46 12.16 -21.95
N GLY A 93 8.27 12.80 -20.79
CA GLY A 93 7.41 13.98 -20.62
C GLY A 93 5.90 13.69 -20.55
N ALA A 94 5.45 12.48 -20.85
CA ALA A 94 4.05 12.10 -20.76
C ALA A 94 3.71 11.53 -19.37
N THR A 95 2.60 11.97 -18.77
CA THR A 95 2.07 11.38 -17.54
C THR A 95 1.44 10.02 -17.86
N LEU A 96 2.05 8.94 -17.35
CA LEU A 96 1.59 7.56 -17.53
C LEU A 96 0.81 7.04 -16.33
N LEU A 97 1.08 7.58 -15.15
CA LEU A 97 0.53 7.15 -13.90
C LEU A 97 0.08 8.36 -13.11
N GLU A 98 -1.17 8.37 -12.68
CA GLU A 98 -1.71 9.37 -11.76
C GLU A 98 -2.74 8.67 -10.87
N TRP A 99 -2.31 8.39 -9.63
CA TRP A 99 -3.12 7.71 -8.63
C TRP A 99 -3.29 8.59 -7.39
N ALA A 100 -4.43 8.48 -6.75
CA ALA A 100 -4.69 9.15 -5.49
C ALA A 100 -5.39 8.18 -4.53
N SER A 101 -4.97 8.19 -3.27
CA SER A 101 -5.63 7.49 -2.17
C SER A 101 -5.82 8.46 -1.03
N GLN A 102 -6.97 8.40 -0.38
CA GLN A 102 -7.29 9.19 0.80
C GLN A 102 -8.11 8.37 1.79
N GLY A 103 -8.02 8.71 3.06
CA GLY A 103 -8.74 8.04 4.12
C GLY A 103 -8.28 8.49 5.49
N THR A 104 -8.46 7.64 6.47
CA THR A 104 -8.08 7.86 7.86
C THR A 104 -6.90 6.98 8.27
N ILE A 105 -6.38 7.20 9.46
CA ILE A 105 -5.41 6.34 10.12
C ILE A 105 -6.14 5.71 11.31
N ASP A 106 -6.17 4.40 11.37
CA ASP A 106 -6.77 3.64 12.46
C ASP A 106 -5.73 2.76 13.20
N ALA A 107 -6.19 1.89 14.06
CA ALA A 107 -5.32 1.00 14.82
C ALA A 107 -4.62 -0.07 13.95
N ALA A 108 -5.08 -0.30 12.72
CA ALA A 108 -4.43 -1.16 11.73
C ALA A 108 -3.52 -0.39 10.77
N GLY A 109 -3.36 0.93 10.97
CA GLY A 109 -2.53 1.81 10.15
C GLY A 109 -3.32 2.61 9.12
N VAL A 110 -2.89 2.55 7.87
CA VAL A 110 -3.56 3.29 6.78
C VAL A 110 -4.90 2.65 6.46
N ALA A 111 -5.97 3.43 6.55
CA ALA A 111 -7.35 3.01 6.34
C ALA A 111 -7.96 3.76 5.15
N PRO A 112 -7.81 3.24 3.91
CA PRO A 112 -8.35 3.88 2.72
C PRO A 112 -9.87 4.05 2.80
N GLU A 113 -10.36 5.19 2.31
CA GLU A 113 -11.79 5.43 2.06
C GLU A 113 -12.06 5.57 0.56
N ARG A 114 -11.09 6.09 -0.18
CA ARG A 114 -11.20 6.23 -1.62
C ARG A 114 -9.84 6.08 -2.29
N PHE A 115 -9.79 5.23 -3.30
CA PHE A 115 -8.68 5.12 -4.25
C PHE A 115 -9.16 5.48 -5.65
N ALA A 116 -8.42 6.35 -6.35
CA ALA A 116 -8.76 6.79 -7.69
C ALA A 116 -7.58 6.67 -8.66
N VAL A 117 -7.84 6.13 -9.82
CA VAL A 117 -6.99 6.23 -11.00
C VAL A 117 -7.42 7.47 -11.76
N ARG A 118 -6.48 8.38 -12.01
CA ARG A 118 -6.75 9.67 -12.63
C ARG A 118 -6.18 9.73 -14.05
N ARG A 119 -6.81 10.51 -14.87
CA ARG A 119 -6.32 10.85 -16.21
C ARG A 119 -6.56 12.33 -16.45
N ARG A 120 -5.51 13.05 -16.80
CA ARG A 120 -5.55 14.50 -17.03
C ARG A 120 -6.21 15.26 -15.87
N GLY A 121 -5.86 14.88 -14.64
CA GLY A 121 -6.35 15.51 -13.41
C GLY A 121 -7.77 15.13 -13.00
N ARG A 122 -8.47 14.23 -13.71
CA ARG A 122 -9.84 13.79 -13.38
C ARG A 122 -9.88 12.32 -13.02
N ASP A 123 -10.72 11.95 -12.07
CA ASP A 123 -10.94 10.55 -11.72
C ASP A 123 -11.56 9.82 -12.91
N SER A 124 -10.90 8.76 -13.36
CA SER A 124 -11.37 7.89 -14.44
C SER A 124 -11.99 6.61 -13.91
N GLN A 125 -11.47 6.10 -12.79
CA GLN A 125 -11.95 4.92 -12.08
C GLN A 125 -11.65 5.09 -10.60
N ALA A 126 -12.53 4.58 -9.74
CA ALA A 126 -12.33 4.64 -8.29
C ALA A 126 -12.91 3.42 -7.58
N ALA A 127 -12.30 3.08 -6.44
CA ALA A 127 -12.84 2.21 -5.41
C ALA A 127 -13.16 3.05 -4.17
N ASN A 128 -14.31 2.78 -3.54
CA ASN A 128 -14.75 3.42 -2.31
C ASN A 128 -14.88 2.36 -1.23
N PHE A 129 -14.19 2.56 -0.11
CA PHE A 129 -14.08 1.65 1.01
C PHE A 129 -15.08 2.08 2.09
N GLN A 130 -16.25 1.49 2.09
CA GLN A 130 -17.36 1.82 2.99
C GLN A 130 -17.26 0.99 4.27
N ARG A 131 -16.48 1.46 5.25
CA ARG A 131 -16.14 0.70 6.47
C ARG A 131 -17.34 0.33 7.31
N GLU A 132 -18.28 1.25 7.50
CA GLU A 132 -19.52 0.99 8.26
C GLU A 132 -20.38 -0.09 7.59
N ALA A 133 -20.39 -0.14 6.26
CA ALA A 133 -21.12 -1.13 5.49
C ALA A 133 -20.32 -2.42 5.22
N GLY A 134 -19.04 -2.48 5.61
CA GLY A 134 -18.16 -3.63 5.43
C GLY A 134 -17.91 -4.01 3.98
N LYS A 135 -17.95 -3.04 3.04
CA LYS A 135 -17.88 -3.32 1.61
C LYS A 135 -17.05 -2.31 0.82
N ILE A 136 -16.54 -2.76 -0.31
CA ILE A 136 -15.86 -1.95 -1.33
C ILE A 136 -16.79 -1.84 -2.54
N THR A 137 -17.03 -0.61 -2.99
CA THR A 137 -17.80 -0.31 -4.20
C THR A 137 -16.94 0.40 -5.23
N PHE A 138 -17.36 0.39 -6.49
CA PHE A 138 -16.55 0.90 -7.60
C PHE A 138 -17.33 1.92 -8.43
N SER A 139 -16.60 2.84 -9.10
CA SER A 139 -17.25 3.84 -9.97
C SER A 139 -17.75 3.29 -11.31
N GLY A 140 -17.30 2.11 -11.71
CA GLY A 140 -17.67 1.44 -12.97
C GLY A 140 -18.48 0.17 -12.73
N PRO A 141 -17.84 -0.92 -12.22
CA PRO A 141 -18.52 -2.17 -11.93
C PRO A 141 -19.62 -2.01 -10.86
N THR A 142 -20.70 -2.77 -11.01
CA THR A 142 -21.87 -2.72 -10.10
C THR A 142 -21.77 -3.72 -8.95
N HIS A 143 -20.86 -4.71 -9.03
CA HIS A 143 -20.64 -5.65 -7.93
C HIS A 143 -19.90 -4.99 -6.77
N GLU A 144 -20.07 -5.55 -5.61
CA GLU A 144 -19.44 -5.13 -4.37
C GLU A 144 -18.50 -6.24 -3.88
N LEU A 145 -17.43 -5.86 -3.19
CA LEU A 145 -16.51 -6.78 -2.55
C LEU A 145 -16.52 -6.56 -1.03
N PRO A 146 -16.26 -7.59 -0.21
CA PRO A 146 -16.11 -7.41 1.23
C PRO A 146 -14.90 -6.53 1.55
N LEU A 147 -15.01 -5.77 2.65
CA LEU A 147 -13.96 -4.91 3.17
C LEU A 147 -13.45 -5.47 4.50
N PRO A 148 -12.45 -6.35 4.50
CA PRO A 148 -11.83 -6.82 5.72
C PRO A 148 -11.02 -5.71 6.41
N PRO A 149 -10.85 -5.77 7.76
CA PRO A 149 -9.92 -4.90 8.47
C PRO A 149 -8.51 -4.96 7.88
N GLY A 150 -7.80 -3.83 7.87
CA GLY A 150 -6.47 -3.74 7.30
C GLY A 150 -6.40 -3.77 5.77
N ALA A 151 -7.55 -3.87 5.06
CA ALA A 151 -7.60 -3.81 3.61
C ALA A 151 -6.98 -2.52 3.06
N GLN A 152 -6.21 -2.66 1.99
CA GLN A 152 -5.48 -1.60 1.33
C GLN A 152 -5.96 -1.39 -0.10
N ASP A 153 -5.65 -0.24 -0.66
CA ASP A 153 -5.73 -0.03 -2.10
C ASP A 153 -4.35 -0.19 -2.78
N ARG A 154 -4.33 -0.12 -4.12
CA ARG A 154 -3.10 -0.28 -4.92
C ARG A 154 -2.05 0.82 -4.72
N LEU A 155 -2.31 1.82 -3.90
CA LEU A 155 -1.37 2.88 -3.54
C LEU A 155 -1.05 2.89 -2.04
N SER A 156 -2.04 2.71 -1.18
CA SER A 156 -1.88 2.81 0.28
C SER A 156 -0.94 1.74 0.86
N TRP A 157 -0.85 0.55 0.24
CA TRP A 157 0.08 -0.50 0.67
C TRP A 157 1.55 -0.04 0.66
N MET A 158 1.92 0.95 -0.18
CA MET A 158 3.29 1.48 -0.24
C MET A 158 3.72 2.20 1.06
N VAL A 159 2.75 2.64 1.85
CA VAL A 159 2.95 3.22 3.19
C VAL A 159 2.68 2.18 4.27
N GLN A 160 1.65 1.35 4.08
CA GLN A 160 1.25 0.31 5.04
C GLN A 160 2.35 -0.73 5.26
N LEU A 161 2.98 -1.21 4.18
CA LEU A 161 4.01 -2.24 4.26
C LEU A 161 5.22 -1.81 5.11
N PRO A 162 5.87 -0.65 4.86
CA PRO A 162 6.93 -0.19 5.74
C PRO A 162 6.45 0.15 7.15
N ALA A 163 5.18 0.53 7.34
CA ALA A 163 4.62 0.74 8.68
C ALA A 163 4.53 -0.54 9.49
N ILE A 164 4.14 -1.66 8.87
CA ILE A 164 4.11 -2.99 9.48
C ILE A 164 5.53 -3.43 9.88
N VAL A 165 6.46 -3.36 8.94
CA VAL A 165 7.87 -3.72 9.22
C VAL A 165 8.47 -2.81 10.30
N GLY A 166 8.16 -1.52 10.25
CA GLY A 166 8.65 -0.53 11.20
C GLY A 166 8.10 -0.70 12.63
N ALA A 167 6.96 -1.35 12.82
CA ALA A 167 6.39 -1.62 14.14
C ALA A 167 7.13 -2.75 14.88
N ALA A 168 7.57 -3.79 14.14
CA ALA A 168 8.21 -4.97 14.70
C ALA A 168 9.27 -5.54 13.73
N PRO A 169 10.37 -4.81 13.48
CA PRO A 169 11.35 -5.19 12.46
C PRO A 169 11.99 -6.56 12.73
N GLU A 170 12.09 -6.97 13.99
CA GLU A 170 12.60 -8.28 14.39
C GLU A 170 11.74 -9.46 13.94
N ARG A 171 10.45 -9.23 13.63
CA ARG A 171 9.51 -10.26 13.16
C ARG A 171 9.59 -10.50 11.66
N PHE A 172 10.18 -9.57 10.92
CA PHE A 172 10.17 -9.56 9.46
C PHE A 172 11.57 -9.77 8.89
N GLY A 173 12.20 -10.86 9.27
CA GLY A 173 13.47 -11.31 8.69
C GLY A 173 13.31 -12.00 7.34
N ALA A 174 14.43 -12.32 6.68
CA ALA A 174 14.44 -13.04 5.41
C ALA A 174 13.61 -14.34 5.49
N GLY A 175 12.76 -14.59 4.48
CA GLY A 175 11.88 -15.75 4.40
C GLY A 175 10.53 -15.57 5.09
N THR A 176 10.27 -14.44 5.76
CA THR A 176 8.95 -14.12 6.30
C THR A 176 8.02 -13.53 5.22
N HIS A 177 6.72 -13.57 5.49
CA HIS A 177 5.70 -13.10 4.55
C HIS A 177 4.77 -12.10 5.23
N ILE A 178 4.34 -11.08 4.48
CA ILE A 178 3.29 -10.14 4.86
C ILE A 178 2.15 -10.28 3.86
N LEU A 179 0.93 -10.47 4.36
CA LEU A 179 -0.28 -10.65 3.57
C LEU A 179 -1.14 -9.39 3.67
N LEU A 180 -1.50 -8.80 2.54
CA LEU A 180 -2.42 -7.66 2.48
C LEU A 180 -3.54 -7.94 1.48
N TYR A 181 -4.78 -7.66 1.87
CA TYR A 181 -5.91 -7.63 0.94
C TYR A 181 -5.91 -6.29 0.21
N VAL A 182 -5.68 -6.32 -1.11
CA VAL A 182 -5.45 -5.11 -1.91
C VAL A 182 -6.51 -4.98 -3.00
N ALA A 183 -7.28 -3.89 -2.96
CA ALA A 183 -8.29 -3.58 -3.95
C ALA A 183 -7.78 -2.59 -5.01
N GLY A 184 -8.13 -2.87 -6.26
CA GLY A 184 -7.94 -1.96 -7.39
C GLY A 184 -9.17 -1.09 -7.64
N ALA A 185 -9.09 -0.19 -8.62
CA ALA A 185 -10.20 0.70 -8.98
C ALA A 185 -11.16 0.09 -10.03
N ARG A 186 -10.90 -1.14 -10.51
CA ARG A 186 -11.62 -1.78 -11.62
C ARG A 186 -12.59 -2.88 -11.20
N GLY A 187 -12.87 -3.02 -9.91
CA GLY A 187 -13.71 -4.09 -9.38
C GLY A 187 -12.92 -5.33 -8.98
N ASP A 188 -11.64 -5.20 -8.82
CA ASP A 188 -10.74 -6.27 -8.44
C ASP A 188 -10.24 -6.09 -7.01
N ALA A 189 -10.08 -7.19 -6.29
CA ALA A 189 -9.32 -7.24 -5.05
C ALA A 189 -8.70 -8.62 -4.89
N GLU A 190 -7.48 -8.66 -4.39
CA GLU A 190 -6.68 -9.87 -4.28
C GLU A 190 -5.88 -9.87 -2.96
N LEU A 191 -5.55 -11.05 -2.47
CA LEU A 191 -4.61 -11.21 -1.38
C LEU A 191 -3.18 -11.15 -1.95
N TRP A 192 -2.43 -10.13 -1.58
CA TRP A 192 -1.04 -9.95 -1.99
C TRP A 192 -0.11 -10.51 -0.91
N THR A 193 0.87 -11.29 -1.34
CA THR A 193 1.92 -11.84 -0.48
C THR A 193 3.23 -11.11 -0.76
N PHE A 194 3.77 -10.44 0.24
CA PHE A 194 5.09 -9.79 0.17
C PHE A 194 6.11 -10.67 0.88
N ASN A 195 7.10 -11.15 0.12
CA ASN A 195 8.17 -11.99 0.64
C ASN A 195 9.36 -11.11 1.05
N VAL A 196 9.77 -11.18 2.31
CA VAL A 196 10.94 -10.47 2.80
C VAL A 196 12.20 -11.21 2.35
N GLN A 197 13.00 -10.58 1.50
CA GLN A 197 14.25 -11.16 0.98
C GLN A 197 15.43 -10.96 1.93
N GLY A 198 15.43 -9.85 2.68
CA GLY A 198 16.50 -9.49 3.60
C GLY A 198 16.58 -7.99 3.80
N VAL A 199 17.60 -7.57 4.51
CA VAL A 199 17.94 -6.16 4.73
C VAL A 199 19.18 -5.83 3.90
N GLU A 200 19.05 -4.85 3.02
CA GLU A 200 20.16 -4.30 2.25
C GLU A 200 20.54 -2.92 2.78
N MET A 201 21.84 -2.70 2.97
CA MET A 201 22.38 -1.37 3.25
C MET A 201 22.59 -0.67 1.91
N LEU A 202 21.76 0.29 1.60
CA LEU A 202 22.01 1.16 0.46
C LEU A 202 23.07 2.18 0.86
N GLY A 203 24.20 2.17 0.17
CA GLY A 203 25.22 3.19 0.32
C GLY A 203 24.68 4.56 -0.11
N ASP A 204 25.30 5.63 0.37
CA ASP A 204 24.97 6.99 -0.05
C ASP A 204 25.09 7.11 -1.56
N ILE A 205 23.99 7.52 -2.22
CA ILE A 205 23.96 7.83 -3.65
C ILE A 205 24.12 9.34 -3.81
#